data_225cbb7d8ac2e5be8ce8fc0dcb033ffb
#
_entry.id   225cbb7d8ac2e5be8ce8fc0dcb033ffb
#
_cell.length_a   1.000
_cell.length_b   1.000
_cell.length_c   1.000
_cell.angle_alpha   90.00
_cell.angle_beta   90.00
_cell.angle_gamma   90.00
#
_symmetry.space_group_name_H-M   'P 1'
#
loop_
_entity.id
_entity.type
_entity.pdbx_description
1 polymer ?
#
loop_
_entity_poly.entity_id
_entity_poly.type
_entity_poly.pdbx_seq_one_letter_code
_entity_poly.pdbx_strand_id
1 'polypeptide(L)'
;EFGKKTIDTKLGARANMFCSPFFQLALDGKSEENQGEVLVGTLGWTGNFSFVFEVDNKNELRVISGINPYASEYSLKPNEIFRTPDFYFTYSFTGKGQASRNFHDWARKYQVKDGNQTRMTLLNNWEATYFDFDEAKLVKLMDDAVELGVDMFLLDDGWFANKYPRSGDHQGLGDWDETADKLPHGIGYLTEAAKKKGIKFGIWIEPEMVNPKSELYEKHKDWVIHLPNRDEYYFRNQLVLDLSNPKVQDYVFGVVDNLMTKYPDIAFFKWDCNSPITNIYSVYLKDKQSHLYIDYVRGLYNVLERVKAKYPDLPMMLCSGGGGRS
;
A
#
# COMPACT_ATOMS: atom_id res chain seq x y z
N GLU A 1 -11.13 -16.32 -31.68
CA GLU A 1 -11.57 -14.98 -32.06
C GLU A 1 -10.38 -14.08 -32.32
N PHE A 2 -10.38 -13.36 -33.41
CA PHE A 2 -9.42 -12.29 -33.67
C PHE A 2 -9.79 -11.05 -32.87
N GLY A 3 -8.81 -10.25 -32.51
CA GLY A 3 -9.06 -8.98 -31.88
C GLY A 3 -8.26 -8.76 -30.61
N LYS A 4 -8.73 -7.82 -29.80
CA LYS A 4 -8.00 -7.28 -28.67
C LYS A 4 -8.85 -7.34 -27.39
N LYS A 5 -8.22 -7.79 -26.30
CA LYS A 5 -8.77 -7.70 -24.93
C LYS A 5 -7.78 -6.92 -24.05
N THR A 6 -8.29 -5.99 -23.27
CA THR A 6 -7.50 -5.22 -22.34
C THR A 6 -7.96 -5.47 -20.90
N ILE A 7 -7.01 -5.58 -19.99
CA ILE A 7 -7.19 -5.61 -18.53
C ILE A 7 -6.36 -4.45 -17.99
N ASP A 8 -7.01 -3.49 -17.33
CA ASP A 8 -6.31 -2.27 -16.91
C ASP A 8 -6.93 -1.63 -15.65
N THR A 9 -6.20 -0.68 -15.05
CA THR A 9 -6.68 0.19 -13.98
C THR A 9 -6.21 1.62 -14.15
N LYS A 10 -7.01 2.55 -13.60
CA LYS A 10 -6.78 4.02 -13.67
C LYS A 10 -6.93 4.70 -12.31
N LEU A 11 -6.80 3.95 -11.21
CA LEU A 11 -7.09 4.41 -9.86
C LEU A 11 -5.89 5.01 -9.12
N GLY A 12 -4.68 4.91 -9.68
CA GLY A 12 -3.47 5.47 -9.09
C GLY A 12 -3.02 4.75 -7.83
N ALA A 13 -3.27 5.31 -6.66
CA ALA A 13 -2.73 4.79 -5.39
C ALA A 13 -3.33 3.46 -4.93
N ARG A 14 -4.64 3.28 -5.07
CA ARG A 14 -5.36 2.02 -4.77
C ARG A 14 -5.62 1.26 -6.06
N ALA A 15 -4.57 0.95 -6.78
CA ALA A 15 -4.65 0.54 -8.17
C ALA A 15 -5.38 -0.78 -8.40
N ASN A 16 -5.31 -1.72 -7.45
CA ASN A 16 -5.90 -3.06 -7.60
C ASN A 16 -7.34 -3.17 -7.07
N MET A 17 -7.98 -2.08 -6.70
CA MET A 17 -9.31 -2.10 -6.06
C MET A 17 -10.35 -2.93 -6.83
N PHE A 18 -10.33 -2.86 -8.16
CA PHE A 18 -11.27 -3.58 -9.02
C PHE A 18 -10.61 -4.57 -9.98
N CYS A 19 -9.30 -4.50 -10.14
CA CYS A 19 -8.55 -5.31 -11.08
C CYS A 19 -7.10 -5.45 -10.63
N SER A 20 -6.64 -6.66 -10.42
CA SER A 20 -5.24 -6.93 -10.03
C SER A 20 -4.31 -6.94 -11.26
N PRO A 21 -3.02 -6.54 -11.13
CA PRO A 21 -2.02 -6.60 -12.19
C PRO A 21 -1.54 -8.04 -12.41
N PHE A 22 -2.46 -8.93 -12.66
CA PHE A 22 -2.23 -10.36 -12.75
C PHE A 22 -3.15 -10.98 -13.80
N PHE A 23 -2.61 -11.86 -14.63
CA PHE A 23 -3.41 -12.61 -15.57
C PHE A 23 -3.01 -14.09 -15.61
N GLN A 24 -3.95 -14.91 -16.06
CA GLN A 24 -3.75 -16.32 -16.33
C GLN A 24 -4.32 -16.66 -17.70
N LEU A 25 -3.52 -17.29 -18.55
CA LEU A 25 -3.91 -17.80 -19.87
C LEU A 25 -3.89 -19.31 -19.82
N ALA A 26 -5.02 -19.96 -20.13
CA ALA A 26 -5.11 -21.37 -20.42
C ALA A 26 -4.80 -21.59 -21.90
N LEU A 27 -3.67 -22.19 -22.22
CA LEU A 27 -3.20 -22.32 -23.61
C LEU A 27 -3.87 -23.48 -24.36
N ASP A 28 -4.30 -24.52 -23.61
CA ASP A 28 -5.03 -25.68 -24.13
C ASP A 28 -6.56 -25.63 -23.84
N GLY A 29 -7.04 -24.48 -23.39
CA GLY A 29 -8.42 -24.28 -22.98
C GLY A 29 -8.78 -24.84 -21.61
N LYS A 30 -7.82 -25.44 -20.89
CA LYS A 30 -8.02 -25.97 -19.53
C LYS A 30 -7.26 -25.14 -18.50
N SER A 31 -7.90 -24.86 -17.38
CA SER A 31 -7.32 -24.11 -16.28
C SER A 31 -7.72 -24.76 -14.94
N GLU A 32 -7.24 -25.98 -14.73
CA GLU A 32 -7.50 -26.74 -13.52
C GLU A 32 -6.32 -26.64 -12.55
N GLU A 33 -6.51 -27.08 -11.31
CA GLU A 33 -5.49 -27.01 -10.27
C GLU A 33 -4.23 -27.82 -10.67
N ASN A 34 -4.44 -29.06 -11.16
CA ASN A 34 -3.36 -30.01 -11.44
C ASN A 34 -3.28 -30.43 -12.92
N GLN A 35 -4.02 -29.79 -13.82
CA GLN A 35 -4.05 -30.13 -15.25
C GLN A 35 -4.16 -28.85 -16.10
N GLY A 36 -3.65 -28.97 -17.33
CA GLY A 36 -3.69 -27.91 -18.35
C GLY A 36 -2.41 -27.11 -18.44
N GLU A 37 -2.25 -26.51 -19.59
CA GLU A 37 -1.13 -25.61 -19.89
C GLU A 37 -1.52 -24.18 -19.55
N VAL A 38 -0.81 -23.56 -18.64
CA VAL A 38 -1.10 -22.20 -18.20
C VAL A 38 0.13 -21.32 -18.23
N LEU A 39 -0.04 -20.10 -18.75
CA LEU A 39 0.89 -18.99 -18.63
C LEU A 39 0.31 -18.00 -17.66
N VAL A 40 1.07 -17.63 -16.65
CA VAL A 40 0.65 -16.66 -15.62
C VAL A 40 1.64 -15.51 -15.62
N GLY A 41 1.13 -14.28 -15.59
CA GLY A 41 1.97 -13.08 -15.60
C GLY A 41 1.48 -12.00 -14.65
N THR A 42 2.42 -11.21 -14.16
CA THR A 42 2.17 -10.04 -13.30
C THR A 42 3.17 -8.93 -13.59
N LEU A 43 2.80 -7.71 -13.27
CA LEU A 43 3.65 -6.53 -13.40
C LEU A 43 4.16 -6.09 -12.03
N GLY A 44 5.46 -5.85 -11.88
CA GLY A 44 6.08 -5.28 -10.68
C GLY A 44 5.81 -3.78 -10.54
N TRP A 45 4.54 -3.42 -10.43
CA TRP A 45 4.11 -2.02 -10.40
C TRP A 45 2.84 -1.85 -9.55
N THR A 46 2.89 -1.00 -8.55
CA THR A 46 1.75 -0.75 -7.66
C THR A 46 0.81 0.36 -8.14
N GLY A 47 1.04 0.94 -9.31
CA GLY A 47 0.23 2.00 -9.92
C GLY A 47 -0.69 1.50 -11.02
N ASN A 48 -1.12 2.44 -11.88
CA ASN A 48 -1.95 2.13 -13.05
C ASN A 48 -1.20 1.22 -14.02
N PHE A 49 -1.82 0.09 -14.36
CA PHE A 49 -1.25 -0.91 -15.28
C PHE A 49 -2.20 -1.18 -16.44
N SER A 50 -1.65 -1.78 -17.49
CA SER A 50 -2.42 -2.30 -18.63
C SER A 50 -1.79 -3.58 -19.15
N PHE A 51 -2.62 -4.61 -19.36
CA PHE A 51 -2.32 -5.80 -20.15
C PHE A 51 -3.20 -5.80 -21.38
N VAL A 52 -2.57 -5.94 -22.54
CA VAL A 52 -3.28 -6.04 -23.81
C VAL A 52 -2.98 -7.39 -24.45
N PHE A 53 -4.03 -8.16 -24.71
CA PHE A 53 -3.98 -9.44 -25.40
C PHE A 53 -4.54 -9.25 -26.79
N GLU A 54 -3.74 -9.51 -27.80
CA GLU A 54 -4.11 -9.32 -29.21
C GLU A 54 -3.85 -10.60 -29.99
N VAL A 55 -4.87 -11.10 -30.65
CA VAL A 55 -4.75 -12.23 -31.58
C VAL A 55 -4.92 -11.70 -33.01
N ASP A 56 -3.91 -11.88 -33.83
CA ASP A 56 -3.87 -11.42 -35.21
C ASP A 56 -4.53 -12.43 -36.18
N ASN A 57 -4.52 -12.10 -37.49
CA ASN A 57 -5.08 -12.91 -38.55
C ASN A 57 -4.31 -14.21 -38.84
N LYS A 58 -3.14 -14.40 -38.22
CA LYS A 58 -2.35 -15.63 -38.27
C LYS A 58 -2.53 -16.51 -37.01
N ASN A 59 -3.44 -16.15 -36.11
CA ASN A 59 -3.63 -16.75 -34.80
C ASN A 59 -2.42 -16.60 -33.86
N GLU A 60 -1.58 -15.58 -34.07
CA GLU A 60 -0.48 -15.29 -33.17
C GLU A 60 -0.99 -14.42 -31.99
N LEU A 61 -0.71 -14.86 -30.77
CA LEU A 61 -1.01 -14.11 -29.57
C LEU A 61 0.14 -13.17 -29.21
N ARG A 62 -0.18 -11.89 -29.11
CA ARG A 62 0.70 -10.88 -28.52
C ARG A 62 0.19 -10.45 -27.16
N VAL A 63 1.08 -10.40 -26.18
CA VAL A 63 0.80 -9.85 -24.85
C VAL A 63 1.68 -8.62 -24.65
N ILE A 64 1.04 -7.47 -24.43
CA ILE A 64 1.72 -6.22 -24.09
C ILE A 64 1.35 -5.88 -22.66
N SER A 65 2.36 -5.67 -21.82
CA SER A 65 2.18 -5.33 -20.41
C SER A 65 3.00 -4.09 -20.04
N GLY A 66 2.47 -3.25 -19.17
CA GLY A 66 3.18 -2.08 -18.72
C GLY A 66 2.33 -1.10 -17.92
N ILE A 67 2.90 0.08 -17.72
CA ILE A 67 2.18 1.22 -17.13
C ILE A 67 1.03 1.61 -18.06
N ASN A 68 -0.15 1.87 -17.50
CA ASN A 68 -1.28 2.35 -18.28
C ASN A 68 -0.95 3.73 -18.87
N PRO A 69 -1.10 3.92 -20.21
CA PRO A 69 -0.84 5.21 -20.84
C PRO A 69 -1.87 6.30 -20.50
N TYR A 70 -2.94 5.97 -19.80
CA TYR A 70 -3.98 6.91 -19.43
C TYR A 70 -3.40 8.07 -18.60
N ALA A 71 -3.53 9.30 -19.13
CA ALA A 71 -3.03 10.54 -18.53
C ALA A 71 -1.55 10.44 -18.07
N SER A 72 -0.73 9.64 -18.76
CA SER A 72 0.64 9.29 -18.34
C SER A 72 1.66 9.43 -19.47
N GLU A 73 1.55 10.51 -20.26
CA GLU A 73 2.61 10.91 -21.19
C GLU A 73 3.84 11.35 -20.38
N TYR A 74 4.99 10.73 -20.65
CA TYR A 74 6.21 10.99 -19.92
C TYR A 74 7.29 11.61 -20.82
N SER A 75 7.69 12.85 -20.47
CA SER A 75 8.71 13.59 -21.22
C SER A 75 10.10 13.29 -20.69
N LEU A 76 11.00 12.88 -21.59
CA LEU A 76 12.41 12.65 -21.28
C LEU A 76 13.27 13.74 -21.90
N LYS A 77 14.23 14.25 -21.15
CA LYS A 77 15.31 15.07 -21.69
C LYS A 77 16.35 14.22 -22.39
N PRO A 78 17.20 14.80 -23.26
CA PRO A 78 18.33 14.08 -23.82
C PRO A 78 19.17 13.39 -22.75
N ASN A 79 19.50 12.11 -22.97
CA ASN A 79 20.25 11.23 -22.06
C ASN A 79 19.53 10.80 -20.77
N GLU A 80 18.27 11.16 -20.55
CA GLU A 80 17.46 10.57 -19.47
C GLU A 80 17.00 9.16 -19.86
N ILE A 81 16.95 8.28 -18.87
CA ILE A 81 16.52 6.89 -19.03
C ILE A 81 15.20 6.69 -18.30
N PHE A 82 14.19 6.19 -19.02
CA PHE A 82 12.96 5.71 -18.43
C PHE A 82 13.06 4.20 -18.18
N ARG A 83 13.05 3.77 -16.92
CA ARG A 83 12.97 2.36 -16.57
C ARG A 83 11.51 1.94 -16.47
N THR A 84 11.11 0.96 -17.27
CA THR A 84 9.79 0.33 -17.18
C THR A 84 9.72 -0.60 -15.95
N PRO A 85 8.52 -0.88 -15.42
CA PRO A 85 8.34 -1.95 -14.43
C PRO A 85 8.80 -3.31 -14.97
N ASP A 86 9.26 -4.16 -14.06
CA ASP A 86 9.58 -5.53 -14.38
C ASP A 86 8.29 -6.33 -14.66
N PHE A 87 8.33 -7.17 -15.67
CA PHE A 87 7.26 -8.12 -15.97
C PHE A 87 7.70 -9.52 -15.55
N TYR A 88 6.94 -10.14 -14.66
CA TYR A 88 7.20 -11.48 -14.18
C TYR A 88 6.20 -12.45 -14.78
N PHE A 89 6.68 -13.58 -15.26
CA PHE A 89 5.79 -14.62 -15.77
C PHE A 89 6.32 -16.02 -15.43
N THR A 90 5.40 -16.99 -15.41
CA THR A 90 5.71 -18.40 -15.27
C THR A 90 4.79 -19.23 -16.15
N TYR A 91 5.30 -20.35 -16.59
CA TYR A 91 4.57 -21.35 -17.36
C TYR A 91 4.48 -22.66 -16.57
N SER A 92 3.34 -23.35 -16.68
CA SER A 92 3.10 -24.65 -16.12
C SER A 92 2.32 -25.53 -17.10
N PHE A 93 2.73 -26.76 -17.27
CA PHE A 93 2.00 -27.79 -18.01
C PHE A 93 1.21 -28.74 -17.08
N THR A 94 1.25 -28.50 -15.78
CA THR A 94 0.56 -29.28 -14.75
C THR A 94 -0.43 -28.42 -13.96
N GLY A 95 -1.07 -27.45 -14.63
CA GLY A 95 -2.14 -26.63 -14.08
C GLY A 95 -1.70 -25.39 -13.33
N LYS A 96 -2.71 -24.63 -12.89
CA LYS A 96 -2.53 -23.34 -12.22
C LYS A 96 -1.90 -23.44 -10.84
N GLY A 97 -2.08 -24.56 -10.14
CA GLY A 97 -1.47 -24.78 -8.83
C GLY A 97 0.05 -24.76 -8.88
N GLN A 98 0.67 -25.37 -9.91
CA GLN A 98 2.12 -25.30 -10.08
C GLN A 98 2.57 -23.89 -10.45
N ALA A 99 1.87 -23.19 -11.32
CA ALA A 99 2.18 -21.82 -11.66
C ALA A 99 2.13 -20.91 -10.43
N SER A 100 1.13 -21.07 -9.56
CA SER A 100 1.03 -20.38 -8.28
C SER A 100 2.23 -20.66 -7.36
N ARG A 101 2.59 -21.94 -7.19
CA ARG A 101 3.76 -22.33 -6.38
C ARG A 101 5.06 -21.73 -6.90
N ASN A 102 5.24 -21.65 -8.22
CA ASN A 102 6.42 -21.00 -8.81
C ASN A 102 6.55 -19.53 -8.38
N PHE A 103 5.43 -18.78 -8.38
CA PHE A 103 5.42 -17.40 -7.89
C PHE A 103 5.63 -17.31 -6.39
N HIS A 104 5.08 -18.23 -5.60
CA HIS A 104 5.32 -18.26 -4.15
C HIS A 104 6.79 -18.53 -3.83
N ASP A 105 7.42 -19.45 -4.53
CA ASP A 105 8.84 -19.75 -4.33
C ASP A 105 9.73 -18.59 -4.72
N TRP A 106 9.42 -17.94 -5.86
CA TRP A 106 10.10 -16.73 -6.29
C TRP A 106 9.93 -15.58 -5.29
N ALA A 107 8.70 -15.33 -4.84
CA ALA A 107 8.42 -14.27 -3.88
C ALA A 107 9.15 -14.49 -2.55
N ARG A 108 9.11 -15.72 -2.00
CA ARG A 108 9.84 -16.06 -0.77
C ARG A 108 11.34 -15.85 -0.90
N LYS A 109 11.91 -16.15 -2.07
CA LYS A 109 13.36 -16.08 -2.29
C LYS A 109 13.86 -14.67 -2.59
N TYR A 110 13.08 -13.85 -3.29
CA TYR A 110 13.58 -12.61 -3.90
C TYR A 110 12.82 -11.34 -3.51
N GLN A 111 11.57 -11.44 -3.05
CA GLN A 111 10.71 -10.26 -2.83
C GLN A 111 10.39 -10.02 -1.35
N VAL A 112 10.02 -11.06 -0.65
CA VAL A 112 9.53 -10.92 0.72
C VAL A 112 10.71 -10.97 1.70
N LYS A 113 10.83 -9.96 2.57
CA LYS A 113 11.79 -9.98 3.66
C LYS A 113 11.61 -11.26 4.49
N ASP A 114 12.72 -11.95 4.76
CA ASP A 114 12.76 -13.19 5.53
C ASP A 114 11.72 -14.24 5.04
N GLY A 115 11.57 -14.34 3.70
CA GLY A 115 10.51 -15.12 3.06
C GLY A 115 10.42 -16.59 3.46
N ASN A 116 11.52 -17.19 3.92
CA ASN A 116 11.59 -18.57 4.40
C ASN A 116 11.49 -18.71 5.93
N GLN A 117 11.37 -17.59 6.67
CA GLN A 117 11.18 -17.60 8.11
C GLN A 117 9.70 -17.76 8.48
N THR A 118 9.46 -18.28 9.68
CA THR A 118 8.11 -18.33 10.25
C THR A 118 7.56 -16.91 10.41
N ARG A 119 6.33 -16.69 9.97
CA ARG A 119 5.63 -15.41 10.16
C ARG A 119 5.02 -15.35 11.55
N MET A 120 5.08 -14.17 12.15
CA MET A 120 4.37 -13.90 13.39
C MET A 120 2.86 -13.95 13.16
N THR A 121 2.16 -14.60 14.06
CA THR A 121 0.71 -14.49 14.19
C THR A 121 0.37 -13.20 14.93
N LEU A 122 -0.75 -12.58 14.61
CA LEU A 122 -1.13 -11.31 15.25
C LEU A 122 -2.62 -11.24 15.58
N LEU A 123 -2.94 -10.49 16.63
CA LEU A 123 -4.29 -10.03 16.93
C LEU A 123 -4.36 -8.54 16.64
N ASN A 124 -5.29 -8.16 15.76
CA ASN A 124 -5.56 -6.76 15.41
C ASN A 124 -6.85 -6.31 16.12
N ASN A 125 -6.84 -5.13 16.74
CA ASN A 125 -8.00 -4.64 17.47
C ASN A 125 -9.15 -4.14 16.59
N TRP A 126 -8.96 -3.90 15.29
CA TRP A 126 -9.92 -3.19 14.44
C TRP A 126 -11.34 -3.74 14.53
N GLU A 127 -11.53 -5.01 14.23
CA GLU A 127 -12.86 -5.64 14.24
C GLU A 127 -13.47 -5.76 15.65
N ALA A 128 -12.65 -5.70 16.71
CA ALA A 128 -13.13 -5.77 18.09
C ALA A 128 -13.57 -4.42 18.64
N THR A 129 -12.97 -3.32 18.18
CA THR A 129 -13.17 -2.01 18.83
C THR A 129 -13.50 -0.89 17.86
N TYR A 130 -13.10 -1.00 16.59
CA TYR A 130 -13.04 0.14 15.68
C TYR A 130 -12.35 1.33 16.34
N PHE A 131 -12.97 2.50 16.36
CA PHE A 131 -12.42 3.71 17.00
C PHE A 131 -12.69 3.80 18.52
N ASP A 132 -13.50 2.90 19.09
CA ASP A 132 -13.89 2.91 20.49
C ASP A 132 -12.93 2.08 21.36
N PHE A 133 -11.80 2.68 21.72
CA PHE A 133 -10.81 2.07 22.62
C PHE A 133 -10.10 3.11 23.47
N ASP A 134 -9.55 2.64 24.57
CA ASP A 134 -8.61 3.30 25.48
C ASP A 134 -7.47 2.34 25.83
N GLU A 135 -6.49 2.82 26.59
CA GLU A 135 -5.35 2.00 27.03
C GLU A 135 -5.78 0.73 27.77
N ALA A 136 -6.79 0.83 28.66
CA ALA A 136 -7.22 -0.32 29.45
C ALA A 136 -7.83 -1.42 28.59
N LYS A 137 -8.66 -1.05 27.62
CA LYS A 137 -9.26 -1.97 26.64
C LYS A 137 -8.18 -2.63 25.77
N LEU A 138 -7.19 -1.87 25.31
CA LEU A 138 -6.09 -2.40 24.50
C LEU A 138 -5.20 -3.37 25.29
N VAL A 139 -4.88 -3.04 26.54
CA VAL A 139 -4.10 -3.93 27.43
C VAL A 139 -4.85 -5.23 27.69
N LYS A 140 -6.18 -5.16 27.88
CA LYS A 140 -7.00 -6.38 28.02
C LYS A 140 -6.97 -7.23 26.74
N LEU A 141 -7.07 -6.63 25.55
CA LEU A 141 -6.94 -7.38 24.29
C LEU A 141 -5.54 -8.00 24.11
N MET A 142 -4.50 -7.38 24.70
CA MET A 142 -3.18 -8.01 24.75
C MET A 142 -3.15 -9.25 25.63
N ASP A 143 -3.93 -9.26 26.76
CA ASP A 143 -4.08 -10.48 27.57
C ASP A 143 -4.78 -11.58 26.78
N ASP A 144 -5.83 -11.24 26.03
CA ASP A 144 -6.54 -12.18 25.18
C ASP A 144 -5.59 -12.70 24.05
N ALA A 145 -4.73 -11.84 23.49
CA ALA A 145 -3.70 -12.23 22.50
C ALA A 145 -2.71 -13.26 23.07
N VAL A 146 -2.27 -13.06 24.31
CA VAL A 146 -1.38 -14.00 25.02
C VAL A 146 -2.09 -15.34 25.28
N GLU A 147 -3.35 -15.32 25.72
CA GLU A 147 -4.15 -16.52 25.95
C GLU A 147 -4.36 -17.31 24.65
N LEU A 148 -4.58 -16.63 23.52
CA LEU A 148 -4.68 -17.22 22.19
C LEU A 148 -3.34 -17.74 21.64
N GLY A 149 -2.23 -17.38 22.26
CA GLY A 149 -0.89 -17.80 21.84
C GLY A 149 -0.39 -17.11 20.55
N VAL A 150 -0.87 -15.91 20.25
CA VAL A 150 -0.35 -15.14 19.10
C VAL A 150 0.91 -14.35 19.48
N ASP A 151 1.76 -14.08 18.49
CA ASP A 151 3.09 -13.49 18.71
C ASP A 151 3.08 -11.98 18.88
N MET A 152 2.00 -11.30 18.41
CA MET A 152 1.97 -9.85 18.29
C MET A 152 0.55 -9.29 18.47
N PHE A 153 0.45 -8.13 19.11
CA PHE A 153 -0.72 -7.27 19.09
C PHE A 153 -0.50 -6.11 18.11
N LEU A 154 -1.45 -5.86 17.22
CA LEU A 154 -1.42 -4.75 16.25
C LEU A 154 -2.48 -3.71 16.60
N LEU A 155 -2.03 -2.50 16.95
CA LEU A 155 -2.91 -1.34 17.11
C LEU A 155 -3.27 -0.76 15.75
N ASP A 156 -4.54 -0.83 15.39
CA ASP A 156 -5.07 -0.32 14.11
C ASP A 156 -5.46 1.17 14.19
N ASP A 157 -6.24 1.66 13.24
CA ASP A 157 -6.66 3.06 13.10
C ASP A 157 -7.31 3.63 14.38
N GLY A 158 -7.10 4.92 14.63
CA GLY A 158 -7.79 5.64 15.74
C GLY A 158 -6.90 6.09 16.89
N TRP A 159 -5.59 5.86 16.86
CA TRP A 159 -4.67 6.14 17.96
C TRP A 159 -4.07 7.56 17.97
N PHE A 160 -4.32 8.38 16.94
CA PHE A 160 -3.59 9.63 16.66
C PHE A 160 -4.47 10.86 16.58
N ALA A 161 -3.82 12.02 16.47
CA ALA A 161 -4.36 13.38 16.37
C ALA A 161 -4.94 13.94 17.68
N ASN A 162 -4.63 15.21 17.97
CA ASN A 162 -5.07 15.89 19.20
C ASN A 162 -6.02 17.05 18.91
N LYS A 163 -5.77 17.91 17.91
CA LYS A 163 -6.69 18.98 17.53
C LYS A 163 -7.99 18.43 16.94
N TYR A 164 -7.88 17.39 16.15
CA TYR A 164 -8.98 16.66 15.52
C TYR A 164 -8.84 15.16 15.85
N PRO A 165 -9.14 14.71 17.08
CA PRO A 165 -8.90 13.34 17.49
C PRO A 165 -9.52 12.32 16.54
N ARG A 166 -8.77 11.27 16.20
CA ARG A 166 -9.20 10.20 15.30
C ARG A 166 -10.25 9.32 15.94
N SER A 167 -11.47 9.85 16.06
CA SER A 167 -12.65 9.14 16.57
C SER A 167 -13.59 8.62 15.48
N GLY A 168 -13.20 8.75 14.23
CA GLY A 168 -13.90 8.32 13.02
C GLY A 168 -13.05 8.61 11.81
N ASP A 169 -13.50 8.19 10.62
CA ASP A 169 -12.73 8.27 9.38
C ASP A 169 -12.73 9.67 8.70
N HIS A 170 -13.43 10.65 9.28
CA HIS A 170 -13.63 11.98 8.70
C HIS A 170 -12.68 13.06 9.25
N GLN A 171 -11.80 12.72 10.19
CA GLN A 171 -10.87 13.67 10.82
C GLN A 171 -9.59 13.01 11.32
N GLY A 172 -8.55 13.81 11.53
CA GLY A 172 -7.30 13.45 12.19
C GLY A 172 -6.25 12.83 11.29
N LEU A 173 -6.63 12.25 10.14
CA LEU A 173 -5.67 11.62 9.23
C LEU A 173 -4.70 12.66 8.67
N GLY A 174 -3.41 12.46 8.93
CA GLY A 174 -2.32 13.39 8.64
C GLY A 174 -1.56 13.87 9.87
N ASP A 175 -2.16 13.77 11.06
CA ASP A 175 -1.59 14.22 12.33
C ASP A 175 -1.20 13.00 13.19
N TRP A 176 0.06 12.58 13.11
CA TRP A 176 0.54 11.28 13.60
C TRP A 176 1.08 11.32 15.05
N ASP A 177 0.63 12.27 15.85
CA ASP A 177 0.89 12.27 17.28
C ASP A 177 -0.20 11.47 18.01
N GLU A 178 0.17 10.63 18.97
CA GLU A 178 -0.79 9.86 19.76
C GLU A 178 -1.82 10.76 20.44
N THR A 179 -3.10 10.36 20.39
CA THR A 179 -4.18 11.14 20.98
C THR A 179 -4.23 10.95 22.49
N ALA A 180 -4.08 12.04 23.25
CA ALA A 180 -4.07 12.02 24.71
C ALA A 180 -5.40 11.56 25.32
N ASP A 181 -6.51 11.75 24.62
CA ASP A 181 -7.84 11.36 25.09
C ASP A 181 -7.98 9.84 25.27
N LYS A 182 -7.37 9.04 24.37
CA LYS A 182 -7.42 7.58 24.41
C LYS A 182 -6.17 6.96 25.04
N LEU A 183 -5.03 7.60 24.81
CA LEU A 183 -3.69 7.11 25.16
C LEU A 183 -2.96 8.13 26.05
N PRO A 184 -3.43 8.41 27.26
CA PRO A 184 -2.83 9.43 28.14
C PRO A 184 -1.38 9.15 28.51
N HIS A 185 -0.94 7.88 28.48
CA HIS A 185 0.46 7.49 28.72
C HIS A 185 1.24 7.22 27.42
N GLY A 186 0.60 7.42 26.25
CA GLY A 186 1.20 7.30 24.92
C GLY A 186 1.45 5.86 24.48
N ILE A 187 1.99 5.74 23.25
CA ILE A 187 2.31 4.44 22.63
C ILE A 187 3.38 3.68 23.44
N GLY A 188 4.31 4.40 24.07
CA GLY A 188 5.34 3.78 24.90
C GLY A 188 4.81 2.91 26.03
N TYR A 189 3.69 3.31 26.64
CA TYR A 189 3.00 2.49 27.64
C TYR A 189 2.50 1.16 27.04
N LEU A 190 1.96 1.19 25.82
CA LEU A 190 1.44 0.01 25.15
C LEU A 190 2.56 -0.93 24.68
N THR A 191 3.65 -0.39 24.17
CA THR A 191 4.82 -1.19 23.78
C THR A 191 5.44 -1.88 25.00
N GLU A 192 5.53 -1.20 26.12
CA GLU A 192 6.03 -1.76 27.38
C GLU A 192 5.07 -2.83 27.95
N ALA A 193 3.76 -2.60 27.85
CA ALA A 193 2.74 -3.58 28.27
C ALA A 193 2.84 -4.88 27.45
N ALA A 194 2.97 -4.76 26.12
CA ALA A 194 3.17 -5.90 25.22
C ALA A 194 4.44 -6.68 25.57
N LYS A 195 5.56 -5.96 25.77
CA LYS A 195 6.86 -6.52 26.14
C LYS A 195 6.80 -7.30 27.46
N LYS A 196 6.15 -6.75 28.49
CA LYS A 196 5.93 -7.44 29.78
C LYS A 196 5.12 -8.71 29.65
N LYS A 197 4.21 -8.76 28.69
CA LYS A 197 3.37 -9.92 28.38
C LYS A 197 4.07 -10.94 27.43
N GLY A 198 5.28 -10.63 26.96
CA GLY A 198 6.06 -11.51 26.08
C GLY A 198 5.61 -11.54 24.62
N ILE A 199 4.79 -10.58 24.18
CA ILE A 199 4.37 -10.42 22.79
C ILE A 199 4.98 -9.17 22.15
N LYS A 200 4.98 -9.11 20.83
CA LYS A 200 5.41 -7.93 20.05
C LYS A 200 4.28 -6.92 19.91
N PHE A 201 4.63 -5.67 19.59
CA PHE A 201 3.69 -4.60 19.31
C PHE A 201 3.86 -4.10 17.89
N GLY A 202 2.78 -4.04 17.12
CA GLY A 202 2.72 -3.44 15.78
C GLY A 202 1.76 -2.25 15.76
N ILE A 203 1.89 -1.40 14.73
CA ILE A 203 1.07 -0.20 14.59
C ILE A 203 0.63 0.02 13.15
N TRP A 204 -0.59 0.53 12.99
CA TRP A 204 -1.17 0.93 11.72
C TRP A 204 -0.84 2.39 11.38
N ILE A 205 -0.55 2.65 10.11
CA ILE A 205 -0.42 3.98 9.55
C ILE A 205 -1.05 4.04 8.15
N GLU A 206 -1.52 5.23 7.75
CA GLU A 206 -1.98 5.53 6.39
C GLU A 206 -1.39 6.89 5.93
N PRO A 207 -0.06 6.98 5.77
CA PRO A 207 0.63 8.26 5.69
C PRO A 207 0.54 8.94 4.32
N GLU A 208 -0.02 8.27 3.32
CA GLU A 208 -0.26 8.82 1.98
C GLU A 208 -1.57 9.62 1.89
N MET A 209 -2.40 9.58 2.95
CA MET A 209 -3.75 10.15 2.96
C MET A 209 -3.88 11.22 4.03
N VAL A 210 -4.85 12.12 3.83
CA VAL A 210 -5.11 13.22 4.73
C VAL A 210 -6.61 13.54 4.79
N ASN A 211 -7.12 13.89 5.98
CA ASN A 211 -8.45 14.47 6.10
C ASN A 211 -8.41 16.00 5.99
N PRO A 212 -9.44 16.64 5.45
CA PRO A 212 -9.58 18.10 5.55
C PRO A 212 -9.58 18.64 6.98
N LYS A 213 -10.13 17.87 7.94
CA LYS A 213 -10.01 18.14 9.36
C LYS A 213 -8.73 17.52 9.92
N SER A 214 -7.59 18.15 9.63
CA SER A 214 -6.27 17.85 10.17
C SER A 214 -5.41 19.11 10.20
N GLU A 215 -4.45 19.17 11.10
CA GLU A 215 -3.47 20.27 11.13
C GLU A 215 -2.56 20.25 9.90
N LEU A 216 -2.27 19.04 9.39
CA LEU A 216 -1.49 18.88 8.16
C LEU A 216 -2.18 19.60 6.97
N TYR A 217 -3.47 19.35 6.77
CA TYR A 217 -4.21 19.97 5.68
C TYR A 217 -4.34 21.48 5.84
N GLU A 218 -4.53 21.98 7.07
CA GLU A 218 -4.55 23.42 7.35
C GLU A 218 -3.25 24.12 6.93
N LYS A 219 -2.10 23.44 7.16
CA LYS A 219 -0.76 23.97 6.88
C LYS A 219 -0.34 23.77 5.42
N HIS A 220 -0.77 22.69 4.78
CA HIS A 220 -0.24 22.23 3.50
C HIS A 220 -1.33 21.77 2.53
N LYS A 221 -2.28 22.63 2.21
CA LYS A 221 -3.30 22.36 1.17
C LYS A 221 -2.69 22.10 -0.21
N ASP A 222 -1.53 22.67 -0.47
CA ASP A 222 -0.74 22.49 -1.70
C ASP A 222 -0.09 21.11 -1.84
N TRP A 223 -0.15 20.28 -0.79
CA TRP A 223 0.37 18.92 -0.82
C TRP A 223 -0.66 17.87 -1.27
N VAL A 224 -1.90 18.27 -1.48
CA VAL A 224 -2.98 17.38 -1.87
C VAL A 224 -3.10 17.30 -3.39
N ILE A 225 -3.34 16.11 -3.90
CA ILE A 225 -3.72 15.90 -5.30
C ILE A 225 -5.17 16.36 -5.47
N HIS A 226 -5.36 17.47 -6.17
CA HIS A 226 -6.66 18.12 -6.29
C HIS A 226 -6.69 19.05 -7.51
N LEU A 227 -7.70 18.91 -8.36
CA LEU A 227 -7.91 19.78 -9.52
C LEU A 227 -8.23 21.23 -9.07
N PRO A 228 -7.51 22.22 -9.57
CA PRO A 228 -7.85 23.63 -9.31
C PRO A 228 -9.23 23.96 -9.92
N ASN A 229 -9.96 24.86 -9.29
CA ASN A 229 -11.28 25.32 -9.72
C ASN A 229 -12.37 24.24 -9.80
N ARG A 230 -12.22 23.15 -9.07
CA ARG A 230 -13.22 22.12 -8.88
C ARG A 230 -13.36 21.79 -7.40
N ASP A 231 -14.53 21.31 -7.00
CA ASP A 231 -14.74 20.82 -5.65
C ASP A 231 -13.85 19.60 -5.38
N GLU A 232 -13.38 19.48 -4.15
CA GLU A 232 -12.66 18.30 -3.71
C GLU A 232 -13.58 17.09 -3.74
N TYR A 233 -13.05 15.96 -4.22
CA TYR A 233 -13.75 14.68 -4.21
C TYR A 233 -13.10 13.78 -3.15
N TYR A 234 -13.90 13.32 -2.21
CA TYR A 234 -13.45 12.47 -1.12
C TYR A 234 -13.82 11.01 -1.37
N PHE A 235 -12.85 10.13 -1.20
CA PHE A 235 -13.10 8.71 -1.03
C PHE A 235 -12.78 8.34 0.42
N ARG A 236 -13.73 7.75 1.15
CA ARG A 236 -13.62 7.53 2.61
C ARG A 236 -13.28 8.81 3.41
N ASN A 237 -13.88 9.94 3.04
CA ASN A 237 -13.67 11.24 3.69
C ASN A 237 -12.21 11.75 3.67
N GLN A 238 -11.36 11.22 2.78
CA GLN A 238 -9.94 11.56 2.73
C GLN A 238 -9.49 11.97 1.32
N LEU A 239 -8.35 12.64 1.29
CA LEU A 239 -7.63 13.07 0.10
C LEU A 239 -6.27 12.38 0.04
N VAL A 240 -5.66 12.37 -1.14
CA VAL A 240 -4.35 11.76 -1.38
C VAL A 240 -3.27 12.83 -1.39
N LEU A 241 -2.21 12.62 -0.61
CA LEU A 241 -1.02 13.47 -0.63
C LEU A 241 -0.17 13.21 -1.88
N ASP A 242 0.41 14.26 -2.43
CA ASP A 242 1.19 14.21 -3.66
C ASP A 242 2.61 13.70 -3.44
N LEU A 243 2.80 12.39 -3.56
CA LEU A 243 4.14 11.76 -3.45
C LEU A 243 5.08 12.07 -4.63
N SER A 244 4.63 12.74 -5.69
CA SER A 244 5.56 13.30 -6.68
C SER A 244 6.41 14.44 -6.10
N ASN A 245 5.94 15.07 -5.00
CA ASN A 245 6.61 16.15 -4.30
C ASN A 245 7.60 15.61 -3.25
N PRO A 246 8.93 15.91 -3.37
CA PRO A 246 9.92 15.45 -2.40
C PRO A 246 9.64 15.87 -0.94
N LYS A 247 9.02 17.04 -0.72
CA LYS A 247 8.64 17.47 0.64
C LYS A 247 7.58 16.57 1.26
N VAL A 248 6.64 16.07 0.45
CA VAL A 248 5.64 15.09 0.88
C VAL A 248 6.30 13.74 1.15
N GLN A 249 7.25 13.33 0.31
CA GLN A 249 8.05 12.11 0.57
C GLN A 249 8.81 12.21 1.90
N ASP A 250 9.41 13.37 2.20
CA ASP A 250 10.12 13.61 3.48
C ASP A 250 9.17 13.53 4.67
N TYR A 251 7.97 14.12 4.54
CA TYR A 251 6.93 14.02 5.55
C TYR A 251 6.51 12.56 5.79
N VAL A 252 6.18 11.82 4.74
CA VAL A 252 5.73 10.43 4.83
C VAL A 252 6.82 9.52 5.42
N PHE A 253 8.08 9.70 5.01
CA PHE A 253 9.21 9.03 5.65
C PHE A 253 9.30 9.39 7.13
N GLY A 254 9.12 10.67 7.46
CA GLY A 254 9.15 11.20 8.83
C GLY A 254 8.11 10.57 9.74
N VAL A 255 6.95 10.15 9.23
CA VAL A 255 5.93 9.44 10.04
C VAL A 255 6.51 8.16 10.65
N VAL A 256 7.15 7.32 9.82
CA VAL A 256 7.80 6.09 10.31
C VAL A 256 9.00 6.41 11.17
N ASP A 257 9.83 7.34 10.73
CA ASP A 257 11.07 7.70 11.41
C ASP A 257 10.86 8.26 12.81
N ASN A 258 9.87 9.13 12.97
CA ASN A 258 9.50 9.71 14.26
C ASN A 258 8.95 8.64 15.22
N LEU A 259 8.08 7.75 14.73
CA LEU A 259 7.53 6.66 15.53
C LEU A 259 8.64 5.70 15.99
N MET A 260 9.53 5.30 15.11
CA MET A 260 10.64 4.40 15.45
C MET A 260 11.67 5.06 16.37
N THR A 261 11.91 6.36 16.21
CA THR A 261 12.83 7.11 17.08
C THR A 261 12.25 7.26 18.49
N LYS A 262 10.96 7.56 18.59
CA LYS A 262 10.27 7.76 19.87
C LYS A 262 9.94 6.42 20.56
N TYR A 263 9.62 5.39 19.78
CA TYR A 263 9.14 4.08 20.26
C TYR A 263 9.88 2.93 19.56
N PRO A 264 11.16 2.68 19.89
CA PRO A 264 11.99 1.68 19.20
C PRO A 264 11.52 0.23 19.40
N ASP A 265 10.63 -0.02 20.35
CA ASP A 265 10.01 -1.35 20.60
C ASP A 265 8.83 -1.65 19.64
N ILE A 266 8.46 -0.73 18.73
CA ILE A 266 7.53 -1.05 17.63
C ILE A 266 8.19 -2.07 16.71
N ALA A 267 7.58 -3.24 16.56
CA ALA A 267 8.14 -4.37 15.84
C ALA A 267 7.54 -4.59 14.44
N PHE A 268 6.50 -3.83 14.08
CA PHE A 268 5.77 -4.05 12.81
C PHE A 268 4.93 -2.82 12.44
N PHE A 269 4.87 -2.52 11.14
CA PHE A 269 3.93 -1.54 10.59
C PHE A 269 2.95 -2.19 9.63
N LYS A 270 1.66 -1.86 9.81
CA LYS A 270 0.62 -2.02 8.80
C LYS A 270 0.46 -0.69 8.09
N TRP A 271 0.95 -0.61 6.85
CA TRP A 271 0.84 0.57 6.00
C TRP A 271 -0.38 0.44 5.10
N ASP A 272 -1.39 1.26 5.33
CA ASP A 272 -2.63 1.25 4.58
C ASP A 272 -2.68 2.32 3.49
N CYS A 273 -3.61 2.14 2.54
CA CYS A 273 -3.85 3.06 1.43
C CYS A 273 -5.29 2.88 0.94
N ASN A 274 -6.24 3.66 1.46
CA ASN A 274 -7.65 3.40 1.26
C ASN A 274 -8.34 4.32 0.27
N SER A 275 -7.62 5.26 -0.35
CA SER A 275 -8.20 6.17 -1.36
C SER A 275 -7.52 6.05 -2.72
N PRO A 276 -8.27 5.94 -3.81
CA PRO A 276 -7.72 6.08 -5.16
C PRO A 276 -7.42 7.56 -5.48
N ILE A 277 -6.62 7.79 -6.51
CA ILE A 277 -6.42 9.13 -7.09
C ILE A 277 -7.48 9.36 -8.15
N THR A 278 -8.39 10.29 -7.92
CA THR A 278 -9.50 10.63 -8.83
C THR A 278 -9.42 12.02 -9.44
N ASN A 279 -8.81 12.98 -8.74
CA ASN A 279 -8.63 14.36 -9.17
C ASN A 279 -7.16 14.64 -9.48
N ILE A 280 -6.71 14.26 -10.66
CA ILE A 280 -5.31 14.24 -11.05
C ILE A 280 -4.75 15.63 -11.36
N TYR A 281 -4.27 16.31 -10.34
CA TYR A 281 -3.48 17.53 -10.50
C TYR A 281 -2.51 17.68 -9.33
N SER A 282 -1.26 18.03 -9.63
CA SER A 282 -0.19 18.31 -8.69
C SER A 282 0.25 19.76 -8.78
N VAL A 283 0.19 20.46 -7.66
CA VAL A 283 0.76 21.83 -7.57
C VAL A 283 2.27 21.81 -7.81
N TYR A 284 2.93 20.75 -7.39
CA TYR A 284 4.38 20.57 -7.54
C TYR A 284 4.82 20.36 -8.99
N LEU A 285 4.08 19.53 -9.76
CA LEU A 285 4.48 19.15 -11.12
C LEU A 285 4.31 20.24 -12.17
N LYS A 286 3.52 21.28 -11.90
CA LYS A 286 3.32 22.43 -12.79
C LYS A 286 2.89 22.00 -14.21
N ASP A 287 3.77 22.18 -15.20
CA ASP A 287 3.58 21.81 -16.61
C ASP A 287 3.70 20.32 -16.89
N LYS A 288 4.21 19.52 -15.93
CA LYS A 288 4.40 18.06 -16.06
C LYS A 288 3.26 17.25 -15.46
N GLN A 289 2.02 17.70 -15.58
CA GLN A 289 0.87 17.02 -14.97
C GLN A 289 0.71 15.56 -15.40
N SER A 290 1.05 15.22 -16.65
CA SER A 290 0.99 13.86 -17.17
C SER A 290 2.01 12.89 -16.54
N HIS A 291 2.95 13.38 -15.73
CA HIS A 291 3.87 12.55 -14.96
C HIS A 291 3.27 12.04 -13.66
N LEU A 292 2.15 12.60 -13.18
CA LEU A 292 1.66 12.43 -11.81
C LEU A 292 1.49 10.96 -11.41
N TYR A 293 0.80 10.15 -12.20
CA TYR A 293 0.57 8.74 -11.86
C TYR A 293 1.85 7.92 -11.77
N ILE A 294 2.85 8.27 -12.55
CA ILE A 294 4.15 7.57 -12.58
C ILE A 294 5.03 8.06 -11.42
N ASP A 295 5.15 9.38 -11.27
CA ASP A 295 6.03 9.98 -10.26
C ASP A 295 5.49 9.79 -8.85
N TYR A 296 4.16 9.66 -8.67
CA TYR A 296 3.56 9.25 -7.40
C TYR A 296 4.08 7.88 -6.94
N VAL A 297 4.03 6.88 -7.81
CA VAL A 297 4.50 5.51 -7.49
C VAL A 297 6.00 5.49 -7.25
N ARG A 298 6.78 6.21 -8.04
CA ARG A 298 8.23 6.36 -7.84
C ARG A 298 8.55 7.03 -6.51
N GLY A 299 7.76 8.04 -6.14
CA GLY A 299 7.85 8.69 -4.83
C GLY A 299 7.57 7.75 -3.68
N LEU A 300 6.54 6.91 -3.81
CA LEU A 300 6.24 5.85 -2.83
C LEU A 300 7.42 4.88 -2.70
N TYR A 301 7.95 4.39 -3.81
CA TYR A 301 9.10 3.47 -3.78
C TYR A 301 10.32 4.12 -3.11
N ASN A 302 10.61 5.38 -3.42
CA ASN A 302 11.70 6.12 -2.78
C ASN A 302 11.52 6.20 -1.26
N VAL A 303 10.32 6.46 -0.78
CA VAL A 303 10.03 6.48 0.67
C VAL A 303 10.25 5.10 1.29
N LEU A 304 9.71 4.04 0.67
CA LEU A 304 9.86 2.67 1.17
C LEU A 304 11.32 2.19 1.17
N GLU A 305 12.09 2.54 0.14
CA GLU A 305 13.54 2.26 0.08
C GLU A 305 14.31 3.00 1.18
N ARG A 306 13.98 4.25 1.47
CA ARG A 306 14.58 5.02 2.57
C ARG A 306 14.25 4.40 3.93
N VAL A 307 13.00 3.98 4.14
CA VAL A 307 12.59 3.26 5.37
C VAL A 307 13.38 1.97 5.50
N LYS A 308 13.44 1.16 4.45
CA LYS A 308 14.20 -0.10 4.43
C LYS A 308 15.69 0.10 4.70
N ALA A 309 16.28 1.15 4.13
CA ALA A 309 17.70 1.46 4.33
C ALA A 309 18.02 1.85 5.78
N LYS A 310 17.11 2.60 6.43
CA LYS A 310 17.30 3.03 7.83
C LYS A 310 16.91 1.96 8.85
N TYR A 311 15.85 1.19 8.55
CA TYR A 311 15.27 0.17 9.40
C TYR A 311 15.22 -1.20 8.69
N PRO A 312 16.39 -1.81 8.38
CA PRO A 312 16.44 -3.01 7.54
C PRO A 312 15.74 -4.22 8.16
N ASP A 313 15.59 -4.26 9.48
CA ASP A 313 14.97 -5.34 10.22
C ASP A 313 13.50 -5.14 10.54
N LEU A 314 12.93 -3.99 10.17
CA LEU A 314 11.53 -3.67 10.39
C LEU A 314 10.64 -4.32 9.33
N PRO A 315 9.79 -5.31 9.67
CA PRO A 315 8.81 -5.84 8.74
C PRO A 315 7.64 -4.87 8.58
N MET A 316 7.16 -4.75 7.34
CA MET A 316 5.99 -3.96 7.01
C MET A 316 5.02 -4.75 6.14
N MET A 317 3.73 -4.56 6.38
CA MET A 317 2.66 -5.06 5.54
C MET A 317 2.03 -3.89 4.77
N LEU A 318 2.05 -3.96 3.45
CA LEU A 318 1.26 -3.05 2.62
C LEU A 318 -0.19 -3.54 2.59
N CYS A 319 -1.09 -2.69 3.02
CA CYS A 319 -2.53 -2.89 2.96
C CYS A 319 -3.16 -1.87 2.01
N SER A 320 -4.38 -2.13 1.61
CA SER A 320 -5.25 -1.20 0.89
C SER A 320 -6.67 -1.77 0.94
N GLY A 321 -7.28 -1.73 2.14
CA GLY A 321 -8.52 -2.46 2.40
C GLY A 321 -8.38 -3.96 2.10
N GLY A 322 -7.23 -4.55 2.40
CA GLY A 322 -6.80 -5.89 1.97
C GLY A 322 -5.90 -5.82 0.74
N GLY A 323 -6.30 -6.41 -0.38
CA GLY A 323 -5.52 -6.55 -1.62
C GLY A 323 -5.69 -5.43 -2.66
N GLY A 324 -6.13 -4.25 -2.28
CA GLY A 324 -6.35 -3.14 -3.23
C GLY A 324 -5.07 -2.52 -3.82
N ARG A 325 -3.90 -2.99 -3.40
CA ARG A 325 -2.58 -2.61 -3.91
C ARG A 325 -1.62 -3.80 -3.87
N SER A 326 -0.74 -3.90 -4.84
CA SER A 326 0.33 -4.91 -4.96
C SER A 326 1.72 -4.27 -4.92
#